data_a17ac7ab6515c95e4b13d697ad1e4534
#
_entry.id   a17ac7ab6515c95e4b13d697ad1e4534
#
_cell.length_a   1.000
_cell.length_b   1.000
_cell.length_c   1.000
_cell.angle_alpha   90.00
_cell.angle_beta   90.00
_cell.angle_gamma   90.00
#
_symmetry.space_group_name_H-M   'P 1'
#
loop_
_entity.id
_entity.type
_entity.pdbx_description
1 polymer ?
#
loop_
_entity_poly.entity_id
_entity_poly.type
_entity_poly.pdbx_seq_one_letter_code
_entity_poly.pdbx_strand_id
1 'polypeptide(L)'
;MIRIERIRIQKFRGIIDLELALGGENFAACGPNGTGKSGIVDAIEFALTGNISRLSGQGTGDLSVPKHGPHVDFRNKPEQASVELEVSFPTLAGKKATILRTVKAAGSPKVTPSDPDILAALQAVSLHPEFVLSRRELIRYVISKPGDRAKEVQALLRLEDVEKLRGVLLKIQNAASKAVDPLERVAADARTALLTALQISDFTKTAVLQAVNPHRATLGLAPLTDLAATTALDDGMQSASGGLAAHSVPKAQAKADIAAMKEQLAGLEFR
;
A
#
# COMPACT_ATOMS: atom_id res chain seq x y z
N MET A 1 -1.31 13.23 -26.31
CA MET A 1 -2.05 12.61 -27.43
C MET A 1 -1.05 12.18 -28.48
N ILE A 2 -1.16 10.95 -29.01
CA ILE A 2 -0.31 10.41 -30.08
C ILE A 2 -1.20 10.15 -31.29
N ARG A 3 -0.77 10.50 -32.49
CA ARG A 3 -1.43 10.15 -33.74
C ARG A 3 -0.51 9.26 -34.55
N ILE A 4 -1.04 8.22 -35.20
CA ILE A 4 -0.28 7.27 -36.00
C ILE A 4 -0.39 7.72 -37.46
N GLU A 5 0.74 8.12 -38.01
CA GLU A 5 0.82 8.59 -39.41
C GLU A 5 0.97 7.42 -40.39
N ARG A 6 1.85 6.46 -40.03
CA ARG A 6 2.12 5.28 -40.85
C ARG A 6 2.44 4.10 -39.96
N ILE A 7 2.07 2.90 -40.36
CA ILE A 7 2.47 1.63 -39.75
C ILE A 7 3.07 0.72 -40.83
N ARG A 8 4.18 0.08 -40.49
CA ARG A 8 4.77 -1.02 -41.26
C ARG A 8 4.93 -2.23 -40.34
N ILE A 9 4.40 -3.36 -40.78
CA ILE A 9 4.38 -4.62 -40.04
C ILE A 9 5.10 -5.66 -40.86
N GLN A 10 6.12 -6.30 -40.28
CA GLN A 10 6.89 -7.34 -40.98
C GLN A 10 6.96 -8.59 -40.14
N LYS A 11 6.56 -9.72 -40.72
CA LYS A 11 6.65 -11.08 -40.12
C LYS A 11 6.09 -11.18 -38.70
N PHE A 12 5.04 -10.40 -38.42
CA PHE A 12 4.45 -10.28 -37.09
C PHE A 12 3.02 -10.80 -37.09
N ARG A 13 2.69 -11.67 -36.14
CA ARG A 13 1.39 -12.35 -36.01
C ARG A 13 1.03 -13.08 -37.32
N GLY A 14 -0.14 -12.85 -37.87
CA GLY A 14 -0.57 -13.40 -39.16
C GLY A 14 -0.23 -12.52 -40.37
N ILE A 15 0.70 -11.56 -40.22
CA ILE A 15 1.06 -10.59 -41.27
C ILE A 15 2.51 -10.82 -41.70
N ILE A 16 2.76 -11.07 -42.99
CA ILE A 16 4.10 -11.23 -43.53
C ILE A 16 4.74 -9.88 -43.81
N ASP A 17 4.03 -9.03 -44.54
CA ASP A 17 4.43 -7.64 -44.84
C ASP A 17 3.18 -6.81 -45.10
N LEU A 18 3.05 -5.68 -44.42
CA LEU A 18 1.94 -4.75 -44.57
C LEU A 18 2.41 -3.35 -44.25
N GLU A 19 2.08 -2.43 -45.13
CA GLU A 19 2.31 -1.01 -44.91
C GLU A 19 0.99 -0.24 -45.11
N LEU A 20 0.65 0.63 -44.14
CA LEU A 20 -0.57 1.45 -44.19
C LEU A 20 -0.21 2.90 -43.86
N ALA A 21 -0.64 3.82 -44.68
CA ALA A 21 -0.63 5.25 -44.38
C ALA A 21 -1.96 5.61 -43.73
N LEU A 22 -1.91 6.04 -42.45
CA LEU A 22 -3.08 6.36 -41.62
C LEU A 22 -3.31 7.88 -41.53
N GLY A 23 -2.27 8.68 -41.77
CA GLY A 23 -2.34 10.16 -41.82
C GLY A 23 -2.76 10.80 -40.49
N GLY A 24 -2.64 10.08 -39.35
CA GLY A 24 -3.11 10.58 -38.06
C GLY A 24 -4.62 10.60 -37.91
N GLU A 25 -5.36 10.01 -38.83
CA GLU A 25 -6.82 9.99 -38.89
C GLU A 25 -7.41 8.70 -38.28
N ASN A 26 -8.75 8.68 -38.15
CA ASN A 26 -9.45 7.48 -37.70
C ASN A 26 -9.37 6.38 -38.76
N PHE A 27 -9.08 5.17 -38.35
CA PHE A 27 -8.92 4.01 -39.23
C PHE A 27 -9.83 2.87 -38.80
N ALA A 28 -10.48 2.23 -39.77
CA ALA A 28 -11.29 1.04 -39.55
C ALA A 28 -10.82 -0.11 -40.46
N ALA A 29 -10.39 -1.23 -39.81
CA ALA A 29 -10.04 -2.44 -40.54
C ALA A 29 -11.26 -3.36 -40.67
N CYS A 30 -11.76 -3.55 -41.87
CA CYS A 30 -12.90 -4.40 -42.17
C CYS A 30 -12.47 -5.63 -43.04
N GLY A 31 -13.18 -6.73 -42.93
CA GLY A 31 -12.94 -7.94 -43.72
C GLY A 31 -13.35 -9.23 -43.05
N PRO A 32 -13.25 -10.40 -43.70
CA PRO A 32 -13.57 -11.71 -43.13
C PRO A 32 -12.71 -12.08 -41.91
N ASN A 33 -13.11 -13.11 -41.17
CA ASN A 33 -12.30 -13.63 -40.08
C ASN A 33 -11.00 -14.26 -40.61
N GLY A 34 -9.90 -14.08 -39.87
CA GLY A 34 -8.59 -14.63 -40.25
C GLY A 34 -7.74 -13.68 -41.14
N THR A 35 -8.25 -12.55 -41.62
CA THR A 35 -7.53 -11.64 -42.52
C THR A 35 -6.49 -10.72 -41.85
N GLY A 36 -6.15 -10.95 -40.59
CA GLY A 36 -5.11 -10.16 -39.92
C GLY A 36 -5.57 -8.86 -39.22
N LYS A 37 -6.87 -8.51 -39.25
CA LYS A 37 -7.40 -7.27 -38.61
C LYS A 37 -6.92 -7.07 -37.17
N SER A 38 -7.04 -8.10 -36.37
CA SER A 38 -6.56 -8.05 -34.98
C SER A 38 -5.04 -7.98 -34.87
N GLY A 39 -4.32 -8.48 -35.91
CA GLY A 39 -2.87 -8.40 -35.97
C GLY A 39 -2.38 -6.96 -36.15
N ILE A 40 -3.15 -6.09 -36.80
CA ILE A 40 -2.83 -4.66 -36.91
C ILE A 40 -2.94 -3.98 -35.55
N VAL A 41 -4.01 -4.26 -34.81
CA VAL A 41 -4.17 -3.71 -33.44
C VAL A 41 -3.09 -4.24 -32.50
N ASP A 42 -2.83 -5.56 -32.54
CA ASP A 42 -1.74 -6.20 -31.78
C ASP A 42 -0.37 -5.57 -32.12
N ALA A 43 -0.14 -5.19 -33.39
CA ALA A 43 1.09 -4.54 -33.85
C ALA A 43 1.23 -3.12 -33.31
N ILE A 44 0.16 -2.33 -33.32
CA ILE A 44 0.16 -0.98 -32.73
C ILE A 44 0.45 -1.06 -31.24
N GLU A 45 -0.25 -1.92 -30.52
CA GLU A 45 -0.02 -2.14 -29.09
C GLU A 45 1.42 -2.55 -28.81
N PHE A 46 1.92 -3.54 -29.55
CA PHE A 46 3.29 -4.02 -29.41
C PHE A 46 4.32 -2.91 -29.67
N ALA A 47 4.16 -2.12 -30.73
CA ALA A 47 5.10 -1.06 -31.04
C ALA A 47 5.15 0.02 -29.94
N LEU A 48 4.02 0.36 -29.35
CA LEU A 48 3.93 1.38 -28.30
C LEU A 48 4.37 0.85 -26.92
N THR A 49 3.99 -0.38 -26.54
CA THR A 49 4.19 -0.90 -25.18
C THR A 49 5.26 -1.99 -25.06
N GLY A 50 5.58 -2.67 -26.15
CA GLY A 50 6.41 -3.89 -26.13
C GLY A 50 5.64 -5.15 -25.70
N ASN A 51 4.35 -5.03 -25.45
CA ASN A 51 3.47 -6.11 -25.03
C ASN A 51 2.28 -6.28 -25.98
N ILE A 52 1.58 -7.38 -25.83
CA ILE A 52 0.32 -7.67 -26.52
C ILE A 52 -0.65 -8.19 -25.47
N SER A 53 -1.66 -7.42 -25.10
CA SER A 53 -2.62 -7.75 -24.03
C SER A 53 -3.30 -9.12 -24.26
N ARG A 54 -3.53 -9.47 -25.49
CA ARG A 54 -4.13 -10.77 -25.90
C ARG A 54 -3.21 -11.96 -25.69
N LEU A 55 -1.90 -11.76 -25.50
CA LEU A 55 -0.89 -12.79 -25.22
C LEU A 55 -0.39 -12.77 -23.78
N SER A 56 -0.84 -11.81 -22.98
CA SER A 56 -0.46 -11.65 -21.58
C SER A 56 -1.70 -11.64 -20.69
N GLY A 57 -1.52 -11.98 -19.40
CA GLY A 57 -2.58 -11.95 -18.39
C GLY A 57 -3.18 -13.31 -18.05
N GLN A 58 -4.13 -13.33 -17.11
CA GLN A 58 -4.77 -14.54 -16.64
C GLN A 58 -5.53 -15.27 -17.76
N GLY A 59 -5.34 -16.59 -17.84
CA GLY A 59 -6.00 -17.46 -18.81
C GLY A 59 -5.37 -17.44 -20.21
N THR A 60 -4.17 -16.87 -20.39
CA THR A 60 -3.42 -16.97 -21.66
C THR A 60 -2.56 -18.24 -21.74
N GLY A 61 -2.40 -19.01 -20.65
CA GLY A 61 -1.53 -20.19 -20.62
C GLY A 61 -0.09 -19.83 -20.96
N ASP A 62 0.54 -20.65 -21.84
CA ASP A 62 1.91 -20.44 -22.29
C ASP A 62 2.08 -19.42 -23.43
N LEU A 63 1.05 -18.59 -23.69
CA LEU A 63 1.14 -17.56 -24.70
C LEU A 63 2.08 -16.43 -24.21
N SER A 64 3.01 -16.05 -25.09
CA SER A 64 3.95 -14.96 -24.83
C SER A 64 4.35 -14.25 -26.11
N VAL A 65 4.77 -12.99 -26.00
CA VAL A 65 5.18 -12.18 -27.15
C VAL A 65 6.38 -12.80 -27.87
N PRO A 66 7.45 -13.28 -27.20
CA PRO A 66 8.57 -13.91 -27.90
C PRO A 66 8.18 -15.15 -28.71
N LYS A 67 7.25 -15.97 -28.22
CA LYS A 67 6.85 -17.23 -28.83
C LYS A 67 5.75 -17.06 -29.89
N HIS A 68 4.83 -16.11 -29.69
CA HIS A 68 3.61 -15.97 -30.48
C HIS A 68 3.49 -14.60 -31.21
N GLY A 69 4.44 -13.71 -31.00
CA GLY A 69 4.56 -12.44 -31.73
C GLY A 69 5.02 -12.62 -33.19
N PRO A 70 6.06 -13.43 -33.46
CA PRO A 70 6.48 -13.69 -34.84
C PRO A 70 5.42 -14.43 -35.64
N HIS A 71 5.41 -14.18 -36.97
CA HIS A 71 4.62 -14.99 -37.91
C HIS A 71 5.02 -16.48 -37.81
N VAL A 72 4.09 -17.38 -38.06
CA VAL A 72 4.27 -18.83 -37.89
C VAL A 72 5.51 -19.37 -38.62
N ASP A 73 5.77 -18.91 -39.79
CA ASP A 73 6.94 -19.32 -40.62
C ASP A 73 8.26 -18.70 -40.15
N PHE A 74 8.21 -17.72 -39.22
CA PHE A 74 9.36 -16.98 -38.72
C PHE A 74 9.57 -17.10 -37.22
N ARG A 75 8.94 -18.07 -36.56
CA ARG A 75 9.07 -18.27 -35.10
C ARG A 75 10.50 -18.42 -34.61
N ASN A 76 11.37 -19.04 -35.41
CA ASN A 76 12.77 -19.24 -35.09
C ASN A 76 13.66 -18.03 -35.46
N LYS A 77 13.08 -16.93 -35.97
CA LYS A 77 13.77 -15.70 -36.41
C LYS A 77 13.06 -14.48 -35.84
N PRO A 78 12.95 -14.35 -34.51
CA PRO A 78 12.20 -13.25 -33.88
C PRO A 78 12.78 -11.86 -34.14
N GLU A 79 14.04 -11.78 -34.57
CA GLU A 79 14.68 -10.54 -35.02
C GLU A 79 14.13 -10.01 -36.31
N GLN A 80 13.51 -10.86 -37.14
CA GLN A 80 12.88 -10.46 -38.41
C GLN A 80 11.42 -10.01 -38.25
N ALA A 81 10.83 -10.31 -37.07
CA ALA A 81 9.49 -9.85 -36.74
C ALA A 81 9.57 -8.45 -36.13
N SER A 82 9.10 -7.46 -36.87
CA SER A 82 9.20 -6.06 -36.48
C SER A 82 7.93 -5.27 -36.79
N VAL A 83 7.74 -4.22 -36.00
CA VAL A 83 6.72 -3.20 -36.25
C VAL A 83 7.37 -1.83 -36.16
N GLU A 84 7.11 -1.02 -37.18
CA GLU A 84 7.53 0.37 -37.28
C GLU A 84 6.30 1.26 -37.30
N LEU A 85 6.28 2.27 -36.43
CA LEU A 85 5.26 3.30 -36.39
C LEU A 85 5.90 4.66 -36.65
N GLU A 86 5.33 5.42 -37.59
CA GLU A 86 5.54 6.86 -37.64
C GLU A 86 4.42 7.53 -36.88
N VAL A 87 4.78 8.32 -35.87
CA VAL A 87 3.82 8.98 -34.99
C VAL A 87 4.06 10.47 -34.90
N SER A 88 2.98 11.22 -34.70
CA SER A 88 3.04 12.64 -34.40
C SER A 88 2.46 12.93 -33.00
N PHE A 89 2.97 13.96 -32.36
CA PHE A 89 2.62 14.41 -31.04
C PHE A 89 2.05 15.82 -31.07
N PRO A 90 0.74 15.99 -31.30
CA PRO A 90 0.11 17.31 -31.34
C PRO A 90 0.37 18.17 -30.09
N THR A 91 0.41 17.52 -28.91
CA THR A 91 0.68 18.20 -27.64
C THR A 91 2.13 18.63 -27.45
N LEU A 92 3.05 18.15 -28.29
CA LEU A 92 4.48 18.50 -28.27
C LEU A 92 4.83 19.29 -29.53
N ALA A 93 4.06 20.34 -29.83
CA ALA A 93 4.24 21.19 -31.01
C ALA A 93 4.30 20.44 -32.36
N GLY A 94 3.58 19.30 -32.45
CA GLY A 94 3.55 18.49 -33.65
C GLY A 94 4.82 17.71 -33.97
N LYS A 95 5.73 17.52 -32.99
CA LYS A 95 6.92 16.69 -33.18
C LYS A 95 6.54 15.32 -33.74
N LYS A 96 7.39 14.77 -34.60
CA LYS A 96 7.23 13.45 -35.20
C LYS A 96 8.35 12.52 -34.78
N ALA A 97 8.05 11.23 -34.71
CA ALA A 97 9.05 10.20 -34.43
C ALA A 97 8.71 8.88 -35.12
N THR A 98 9.75 8.12 -35.42
CA THR A 98 9.65 6.73 -35.87
C THR A 98 10.02 5.82 -34.72
N ILE A 99 9.15 4.86 -34.41
CA ILE A 99 9.31 3.84 -33.38
C ILE A 99 9.46 2.50 -34.08
N LEU A 100 10.64 1.92 -34.01
CA LEU A 100 10.89 0.57 -34.52
C LEU A 100 11.08 -0.39 -33.34
N ARG A 101 10.27 -1.45 -33.32
CA ARG A 101 10.36 -2.50 -32.30
C ARG A 101 10.42 -3.87 -32.96
N THR A 102 11.38 -4.70 -32.52
CA THR A 102 11.47 -6.10 -32.91
C THR A 102 11.02 -7.01 -31.79
N VAL A 103 10.51 -8.19 -32.12
CA VAL A 103 10.06 -9.16 -31.12
C VAL A 103 11.22 -9.63 -30.24
N LYS A 104 12.43 -9.75 -30.80
CA LYS A 104 13.64 -10.10 -30.05
C LYS A 104 14.02 -9.06 -28.99
N ALA A 105 13.78 -7.76 -29.27
CA ALA A 105 14.08 -6.65 -28.39
C ALA A 105 12.81 -5.90 -27.96
N ALA A 106 11.78 -6.64 -27.52
CA ALA A 106 10.47 -6.08 -27.19
C ALA A 106 10.53 -4.98 -26.11
N GLY A 107 11.45 -5.07 -25.14
CA GLY A 107 11.63 -4.07 -24.08
C GLY A 107 12.35 -2.79 -24.50
N SER A 108 13.03 -2.78 -25.67
CA SER A 108 13.93 -1.69 -26.08
C SER A 108 13.60 -1.21 -27.50
N PRO A 109 12.63 -0.31 -27.68
CA PRO A 109 12.31 0.24 -28.98
C PRO A 109 13.42 1.19 -29.45
N LYS A 110 13.68 1.21 -30.77
CA LYS A 110 14.50 2.24 -31.38
C LYS A 110 13.59 3.41 -31.76
N VAL A 111 13.81 4.57 -31.14
CA VAL A 111 13.04 5.80 -31.38
C VAL A 111 13.92 6.82 -32.08
N THR A 112 13.44 7.39 -33.16
CA THR A 112 14.16 8.38 -33.94
C THR A 112 13.24 9.55 -34.32
N PRO A 113 13.56 10.79 -33.90
CA PRO A 113 14.67 11.21 -33.07
C PRO A 113 14.50 10.76 -31.60
N SER A 114 15.62 10.57 -30.88
CA SER A 114 15.64 10.25 -29.47
C SER A 114 15.51 11.54 -28.62
N ASP A 115 14.34 12.16 -28.71
CA ASP A 115 14.00 13.39 -27.97
C ASP A 115 13.45 13.01 -26.59
N PRO A 116 13.93 13.62 -25.47
CA PRO A 116 13.47 13.32 -24.13
C PRO A 116 11.96 13.47 -23.94
N ASP A 117 11.34 14.49 -24.54
CA ASP A 117 9.89 14.72 -24.43
C ASP A 117 9.09 13.58 -25.11
N ILE A 118 9.58 13.13 -26.27
CA ILE A 118 8.99 12.01 -27.01
C ILE A 118 9.12 10.71 -26.21
N LEU A 119 10.30 10.45 -25.64
CA LEU A 119 10.55 9.27 -24.82
C LEU A 119 9.66 9.26 -23.56
N ALA A 120 9.51 10.40 -22.89
CA ALA A 120 8.62 10.55 -21.75
C ALA A 120 7.15 10.31 -22.13
N ALA A 121 6.70 10.83 -23.29
CA ALA A 121 5.35 10.59 -23.78
C ALA A 121 5.09 9.12 -24.12
N LEU A 122 6.06 8.42 -24.71
CA LEU A 122 5.97 6.98 -24.99
C LEU A 122 5.97 6.15 -23.69
N GLN A 123 6.80 6.51 -22.73
CA GLN A 123 6.79 5.87 -21.42
C GLN A 123 5.45 6.04 -20.72
N ALA A 124 4.86 7.23 -20.77
CA ALA A 124 3.52 7.47 -20.23
C ALA A 124 2.46 6.57 -20.88
N VAL A 125 2.54 6.35 -22.22
CA VAL A 125 1.61 5.42 -22.89
C VAL A 125 1.85 3.98 -22.47
N SER A 126 3.10 3.55 -22.31
CA SER A 126 3.41 2.18 -21.90
C SER A 126 2.92 1.83 -20.49
N LEU A 127 2.72 2.83 -19.65
CA LEU A 127 2.13 2.68 -18.31
C LEU A 127 0.60 2.57 -18.33
N HIS A 128 -0.03 2.85 -19.47
CA HIS A 128 -1.48 2.86 -19.66
C HIS A 128 -1.90 1.91 -20.80
N PRO A 129 -1.79 0.58 -20.62
CA PRO A 129 -2.15 -0.39 -21.66
C PRO A 129 -3.64 -0.38 -22.02
N GLU A 130 -4.47 0.34 -21.25
CA GLU A 130 -5.93 0.46 -21.41
C GLU A 130 -6.35 1.15 -22.72
N PHE A 131 -5.43 1.77 -23.44
CA PHE A 131 -5.75 2.36 -24.75
C PHE A 131 -6.15 1.31 -25.78
N VAL A 132 -5.84 0.03 -25.56
CA VAL A 132 -6.30 -1.10 -26.39
C VAL A 132 -7.43 -1.83 -25.67
N LEU A 133 -8.65 -1.68 -26.17
CA LEU A 133 -9.81 -2.38 -25.66
C LEU A 133 -10.13 -3.61 -26.52
N SER A 134 -9.81 -4.79 -26.02
CA SER A 134 -10.25 -6.04 -26.62
C SER A 134 -11.58 -6.51 -26.01
N ARG A 135 -12.38 -7.28 -26.79
CA ARG A 135 -13.59 -7.94 -26.27
C ARG A 135 -13.29 -8.75 -25.01
N ARG A 136 -12.12 -9.41 -24.96
CA ARG A 136 -11.70 -10.24 -23.83
C ARG A 136 -11.48 -9.38 -22.58
N GLU A 137 -10.87 -8.22 -22.71
CA GLU A 137 -10.65 -7.30 -21.59
C GLU A 137 -11.96 -6.73 -21.06
N LEU A 138 -12.90 -6.40 -21.95
CA LEU A 138 -14.23 -5.98 -21.54
C LEU A 138 -14.95 -7.09 -20.73
N ILE A 139 -14.89 -8.33 -21.22
CA ILE A 139 -15.46 -9.47 -20.48
C ILE A 139 -14.74 -9.66 -19.13
N ARG A 140 -13.42 -9.62 -19.10
CA ARG A 140 -12.63 -9.70 -17.87
C ARG A 140 -13.04 -8.63 -16.87
N TYR A 141 -13.19 -7.39 -17.33
CA TYR A 141 -13.64 -6.30 -16.49
C TYR A 141 -15.04 -6.56 -15.89
N VAL A 142 -15.97 -7.06 -16.67
CA VAL A 142 -17.33 -7.37 -16.20
C VAL A 142 -17.34 -8.47 -15.13
N ILE A 143 -16.55 -9.54 -15.32
CA ILE A 143 -16.50 -10.68 -14.39
C ILE A 143 -15.49 -10.51 -13.25
N SER A 144 -14.63 -9.50 -13.28
CA SER A 144 -13.65 -9.24 -12.22
C SER A 144 -14.33 -8.86 -10.90
N LYS A 145 -13.64 -9.13 -9.78
CA LYS A 145 -14.16 -8.78 -8.45
C LYS A 145 -14.27 -7.25 -8.30
N PRO A 146 -15.22 -6.74 -7.50
CA PRO A 146 -15.42 -5.29 -7.32
C PRO A 146 -14.17 -4.51 -6.96
N GLY A 147 -13.28 -5.08 -6.09
CA GLY A 147 -12.02 -4.45 -5.70
C GLY A 147 -11.02 -4.33 -6.85
N ASP A 148 -10.96 -5.30 -7.76
CA ASP A 148 -10.07 -5.26 -8.91
C ASP A 148 -10.57 -4.29 -9.97
N ARG A 149 -11.91 -4.24 -10.19
CA ARG A 149 -12.54 -3.22 -11.04
C ARG A 149 -12.28 -1.80 -10.55
N ALA A 150 -12.38 -1.59 -9.22
CA ALA A 150 -12.08 -0.28 -8.63
C ALA A 150 -10.64 0.16 -8.93
N LYS A 151 -9.66 -0.74 -8.81
CA LYS A 151 -8.25 -0.44 -9.14
C LYS A 151 -8.06 -0.09 -10.60
N GLU A 152 -8.68 -0.82 -11.53
CA GLU A 152 -8.60 -0.53 -12.96
C GLU A 152 -9.19 0.85 -13.28
N VAL A 153 -10.34 1.21 -12.67
CA VAL A 153 -10.94 2.54 -12.81
C VAL A 153 -10.04 3.63 -12.22
N GLN A 154 -9.44 3.38 -11.05
CA GLN A 154 -8.51 4.31 -10.41
C GLN A 154 -7.29 4.58 -11.30
N ALA A 155 -6.73 3.54 -11.93
CA ALA A 155 -5.63 3.69 -12.88
C ALA A 155 -6.04 4.55 -14.08
N LEU A 156 -7.21 4.29 -14.69
CA LEU A 156 -7.76 5.09 -15.78
C LEU A 156 -7.95 6.56 -15.40
N LEU A 157 -8.39 6.83 -14.18
CA LEU A 157 -8.60 8.19 -13.66
C LEU A 157 -7.31 8.83 -13.12
N ARG A 158 -6.17 8.14 -13.20
CA ARG A 158 -4.86 8.58 -12.65
C ARG A 158 -4.93 8.95 -11.17
N LEU A 159 -5.63 8.12 -10.39
CA LEU A 159 -5.82 8.32 -8.95
C LEU A 159 -4.77 7.59 -8.09
N GLU A 160 -3.66 7.12 -8.69
CA GLU A 160 -2.61 6.38 -7.98
C GLU A 160 -2.01 7.18 -6.81
N ASP A 161 -1.87 8.50 -6.97
CA ASP A 161 -1.33 9.35 -5.92
C ASP A 161 -2.33 9.53 -4.77
N VAL A 162 -3.62 9.55 -5.07
CA VAL A 162 -4.69 9.57 -4.05
C VAL A 162 -4.69 8.24 -3.28
N GLU A 163 -4.53 7.11 -3.96
CA GLU A 163 -4.48 5.79 -3.32
C GLU A 163 -3.21 5.59 -2.49
N LYS A 164 -2.06 6.09 -2.94
CA LYS A 164 -0.83 6.14 -2.14
C LYS A 164 -1.04 6.94 -0.86
N LEU A 165 -1.63 8.15 -0.97
CA LEU A 165 -1.91 9.00 0.19
C LEU A 165 -2.86 8.31 1.17
N ARG A 166 -3.94 7.69 0.67
CA ARG A 166 -4.86 6.87 1.48
C ARG A 166 -4.12 5.74 2.20
N GLY A 167 -3.23 5.04 1.50
CA GLY A 167 -2.42 3.98 2.09
C GLY A 167 -1.51 4.47 3.22
N VAL A 168 -0.92 5.66 3.10
CA VAL A 168 -0.13 6.31 4.16
C VAL A 168 -1.01 6.66 5.36
N LEU A 169 -2.17 7.28 5.12
CA LEU A 169 -3.10 7.64 6.19
C LEU A 169 -3.60 6.42 6.97
N LEU A 170 -3.93 5.33 6.28
CA LEU A 170 -4.32 4.06 6.93
C LEU A 170 -3.18 3.48 7.78
N LYS A 171 -1.92 3.56 7.32
CA LYS A 171 -0.77 3.11 8.11
C LYS A 171 -0.61 3.95 9.38
N ILE A 172 -0.76 5.28 9.28
CA ILE A 172 -0.70 6.19 10.44
C ILE A 172 -1.84 5.88 11.41
N GLN A 173 -3.06 5.74 10.93
CA GLN A 173 -4.22 5.38 11.75
C GLN A 173 -3.99 4.07 12.50
N ASN A 174 -3.57 3.02 11.80
CA ASN A 174 -3.30 1.71 12.40
C ASN A 174 -2.15 1.76 13.43
N ALA A 175 -1.11 2.55 13.16
CA ALA A 175 -0.01 2.75 14.10
C ALA A 175 -0.48 3.51 15.35
N ALA A 176 -1.29 4.55 15.20
CA ALA A 176 -1.88 5.29 16.31
C ALA A 176 -2.80 4.41 17.17
N SER A 177 -3.71 3.64 16.56
CA SER A 177 -4.57 2.70 17.30
C SER A 177 -3.75 1.66 18.06
N LYS A 178 -2.73 1.07 17.45
CA LYS A 178 -1.83 0.12 18.12
C LYS A 178 -1.06 0.73 19.29
N ALA A 179 -0.80 2.03 19.27
CA ALA A 179 -0.15 2.73 20.38
C ALA A 179 -1.13 3.07 21.51
N VAL A 180 -2.37 3.44 21.17
CA VAL A 180 -3.40 3.87 22.14
C VAL A 180 -4.04 2.68 22.85
N ASP A 181 -4.44 1.64 22.13
CA ASP A 181 -5.15 0.47 22.70
C ASP A 181 -4.47 -0.15 23.94
N PRO A 182 -3.13 -0.37 23.97
CA PRO A 182 -2.46 -0.89 25.16
C PRO A 182 -2.51 0.10 26.34
N LEU A 183 -2.40 1.40 26.07
CA LEU A 183 -2.44 2.42 27.13
C LEU A 183 -3.83 2.54 27.74
N GLU A 184 -4.88 2.45 26.93
CA GLU A 184 -6.27 2.41 27.42
C GLU A 184 -6.52 1.19 28.32
N ARG A 185 -5.99 0.01 27.95
CA ARG A 185 -6.08 -1.18 28.79
C ARG A 185 -5.34 -1.00 30.12
N VAL A 186 -4.11 -0.51 30.07
CA VAL A 186 -3.33 -0.25 31.30
C VAL A 186 -4.06 0.76 32.20
N ALA A 187 -4.63 1.82 31.64
CA ALA A 187 -5.41 2.79 32.39
C ALA A 187 -6.69 2.18 32.99
N ALA A 188 -7.41 1.34 32.23
CA ALA A 188 -8.60 0.64 32.72
C ALA A 188 -8.27 -0.34 33.83
N ASP A 189 -7.19 -1.12 33.69
CA ASP A 189 -6.73 -2.08 34.70
C ASP A 189 -6.29 -1.35 35.97
N ALA A 190 -5.53 -0.27 35.85
CA ALA A 190 -5.10 0.55 37.00
C ALA A 190 -6.30 1.18 37.71
N ARG A 191 -7.29 1.67 36.98
CA ARG A 191 -8.55 2.18 37.54
C ARG A 191 -9.29 1.09 38.30
N THR A 192 -9.45 -0.09 37.71
CA THR A 192 -10.14 -1.23 38.36
C THR A 192 -9.41 -1.67 39.63
N ALA A 193 -8.09 -1.75 39.56
CA ALA A 193 -7.28 -2.09 40.73
C ALA A 193 -7.44 -1.07 41.86
N LEU A 194 -7.48 0.23 41.55
CA LEU A 194 -7.68 1.28 42.52
C LEU A 194 -9.08 1.22 43.17
N LEU A 195 -10.14 1.08 42.34
CA LEU A 195 -11.50 0.95 42.80
C LEU A 195 -11.66 -0.25 43.79
N THR A 196 -11.07 -1.37 43.39
CA THR A 196 -11.09 -2.59 44.25
C THR A 196 -10.32 -2.37 45.56
N ALA A 197 -9.14 -1.77 45.50
CA ALA A 197 -8.32 -1.52 46.69
C ALA A 197 -8.98 -0.54 47.65
N LEU A 198 -9.67 0.46 47.17
CA LEU A 198 -10.38 1.46 47.95
C LEU A 198 -11.82 1.06 48.31
N GLN A 199 -12.33 -0.04 47.78
CA GLN A 199 -13.71 -0.52 47.93
C GLN A 199 -14.77 0.52 47.55
N ILE A 200 -14.53 1.28 46.49
CA ILE A 200 -15.46 2.29 45.95
C ILE A 200 -15.97 1.87 44.56
N SER A 201 -17.22 2.27 44.26
CA SER A 201 -17.87 1.97 42.99
C SER A 201 -17.55 3.02 41.90
N ASP A 202 -17.28 4.26 42.31
CA ASP A 202 -17.14 5.37 41.37
C ASP A 202 -15.73 5.96 41.37
N PHE A 203 -15.17 6.10 40.18
CA PHE A 203 -13.86 6.74 40.01
C PHE A 203 -14.03 8.24 39.84
N THR A 204 -14.40 8.90 40.95
CA THR A 204 -14.46 10.36 41.04
C THR A 204 -13.44 10.87 42.03
N LYS A 205 -12.96 12.10 41.79
CA LYS A 205 -12.00 12.75 42.72
C LYS A 205 -12.48 12.75 44.14
N THR A 206 -13.76 13.06 44.36
CA THR A 206 -14.38 13.11 45.67
C THR A 206 -14.42 11.73 46.35
N ALA A 207 -14.86 10.68 45.60
CA ALA A 207 -14.95 9.34 46.13
C ALA A 207 -13.56 8.82 46.53
N VAL A 208 -12.53 9.05 45.68
CA VAL A 208 -11.15 8.64 45.98
C VAL A 208 -10.62 9.37 47.23
N LEU A 209 -10.80 10.69 47.34
CA LEU A 209 -10.34 11.45 48.50
C LEU A 209 -11.06 11.04 49.79
N GLN A 210 -12.38 10.78 49.73
CA GLN A 210 -13.16 10.28 50.87
C GLN A 210 -12.71 8.91 51.32
N ALA A 211 -12.33 8.01 50.41
CA ALA A 211 -11.85 6.70 50.75
C ALA A 211 -10.40 6.71 51.29
N VAL A 212 -9.51 7.54 50.72
CA VAL A 212 -8.09 7.57 51.06
C VAL A 212 -7.79 8.32 52.36
N ASN A 213 -8.45 9.45 52.62
CA ASN A 213 -8.13 10.33 53.74
C ASN A 213 -8.34 9.67 55.12
N PRO A 214 -9.35 8.83 55.40
CA PRO A 214 -9.46 8.10 56.63
C PRO A 214 -8.27 7.17 56.90
N HIS A 215 -7.80 6.48 55.88
CA HIS A 215 -6.61 5.62 56.00
C HIS A 215 -5.36 6.42 56.27
N ARG A 216 -5.21 7.58 55.62
CA ARG A 216 -4.11 8.51 55.88
C ARG A 216 -4.13 9.03 57.30
N ALA A 217 -5.30 9.40 57.83
CA ALA A 217 -5.45 9.85 59.21
C ALA A 217 -5.05 8.77 60.22
N THR A 218 -5.38 7.50 59.96
CA THR A 218 -4.97 6.36 60.79
C THR A 218 -3.45 6.20 60.84
N LEU A 219 -2.76 6.61 59.77
CA LEU A 219 -1.30 6.58 59.62
C LEU A 219 -0.63 7.88 60.10
N GLY A 220 -1.39 8.83 60.65
CA GLY A 220 -0.87 10.12 61.10
C GLY A 220 -0.45 11.06 59.98
N LEU A 221 -0.94 10.84 58.76
CA LEU A 221 -0.62 11.63 57.58
C LEU A 221 -1.64 12.76 57.36
N ALA A 222 -1.18 13.87 56.80
CA ALA A 222 -2.06 14.97 56.44
C ALA A 222 -3.05 14.54 55.34
N PRO A 223 -4.32 15.02 55.38
CA PRO A 223 -5.30 14.71 54.34
C PRO A 223 -4.91 15.30 53.00
N LEU A 224 -5.23 14.57 51.92
CA LEU A 224 -5.10 15.10 50.57
C LEU A 224 -6.30 16.00 50.30
N THR A 225 -6.03 17.19 49.79
CA THR A 225 -7.07 18.17 49.44
C THR A 225 -7.40 18.13 47.95
N ASP A 226 -6.48 17.64 47.14
CA ASP A 226 -6.63 17.54 45.70
C ASP A 226 -5.95 16.29 45.11
N LEU A 227 -6.40 15.85 43.94
CA LEU A 227 -5.81 14.80 43.12
C LEU A 227 -5.39 15.39 41.78
N ALA A 228 -4.12 15.53 41.61
CA ALA A 228 -3.48 15.85 40.33
C ALA A 228 -2.84 14.60 39.72
N ALA A 229 -2.45 14.64 38.47
CA ALA A 229 -1.76 13.51 37.81
C ALA A 229 -0.44 13.11 38.51
N THR A 230 0.14 14.02 39.29
CA THR A 230 1.39 13.81 40.03
C THR A 230 1.17 13.54 41.51
N THR A 231 -0.09 13.45 41.98
CA THR A 231 -0.38 13.18 43.39
C THR A 231 -0.11 11.71 43.73
N ALA A 232 0.83 11.43 44.59
CA ALA A 232 1.06 10.12 45.15
C ALA A 232 0.14 9.90 46.36
N LEU A 233 -0.70 8.85 46.33
CA LEU A 233 -1.63 8.54 47.41
C LEU A 233 -0.91 8.09 48.71
N ASP A 234 0.31 7.63 48.59
CA ASP A 234 1.23 7.18 49.62
C ASP A 234 2.25 8.27 50.02
N ASP A 235 2.11 9.50 49.50
CA ASP A 235 3.00 10.60 49.83
C ASP A 235 3.00 10.86 51.36
N GLY A 236 4.19 11.00 51.93
CA GLY A 236 4.39 11.18 53.35
C GLY A 236 4.35 9.88 54.22
N MET A 237 4.18 8.70 53.59
CA MET A 237 4.33 7.44 54.34
C MET A 237 5.78 7.25 54.80
N GLN A 238 5.98 7.05 56.09
CA GLN A 238 7.28 6.73 56.67
C GLN A 238 7.48 5.22 56.74
N SER A 239 8.68 4.75 56.45
CA SER A 239 9.05 3.38 56.71
C SER A 239 9.07 3.12 58.22
N ALA A 240 8.46 2.02 58.66
CA ALA A 240 8.46 1.59 60.07
C ALA A 240 9.84 1.17 60.59
N SER A 241 10.87 1.20 59.78
CA SER A 241 12.26 0.93 60.18
C SER A 241 12.84 2.14 60.91
N GLY A 242 12.50 2.23 62.15
CA GLY A 242 13.16 2.91 63.26
C GLY A 242 13.97 4.14 62.96
N GLY A 243 13.38 5.29 63.03
CA GLY A 243 14.13 6.45 63.29
C GLY A 243 14.23 7.47 62.18
N LEU A 244 13.42 8.46 62.29
CA LEU A 244 13.75 9.88 62.06
C LEU A 244 14.08 10.40 60.68
N ALA A 245 14.04 9.61 59.63
CA ALA A 245 14.08 10.12 58.29
C ALA A 245 12.89 9.58 57.48
N ALA A 246 12.05 10.49 56.98
CA ALA A 246 11.00 10.13 56.06
C ALA A 246 11.62 9.61 54.72
N HIS A 247 11.74 8.31 54.62
CA HIS A 247 12.11 7.70 53.34
C HIS A 247 10.85 7.13 52.72
N SER A 248 10.49 7.60 51.55
CA SER A 248 9.52 6.94 50.68
C SER A 248 10.16 5.62 50.21
N VAL A 249 9.68 4.50 50.77
CA VAL A 249 10.14 3.18 50.36
C VAL A 249 9.27 2.71 49.19
N PRO A 250 9.84 2.28 48.04
CA PRO A 250 9.08 1.69 46.96
C PRO A 250 8.19 0.56 47.45
N LYS A 251 6.94 0.48 46.99
CA LYS A 251 5.95 -0.53 47.42
C LYS A 251 6.49 -1.98 47.37
N ALA A 252 7.36 -2.27 46.42
CA ALA A 252 8.01 -3.57 46.30
C ALA A 252 8.94 -3.84 47.48
N GLN A 253 9.72 -2.84 47.92
CA GLN A 253 10.63 -2.93 49.06
C GLN A 253 9.82 -3.06 50.36
N ALA A 254 8.78 -2.26 50.57
CA ALA A 254 7.91 -2.34 51.71
C ALA A 254 7.27 -3.73 51.85
N LYS A 255 6.85 -4.34 50.76
CA LYS A 255 6.33 -5.71 50.77
C LYS A 255 7.40 -6.75 51.14
N ALA A 256 8.63 -6.59 50.65
CA ALA A 256 9.74 -7.48 51.00
C ALA A 256 10.12 -7.36 52.48
N ASP A 257 10.16 -6.13 53.02
CA ASP A 257 10.46 -5.85 54.41
C ASP A 257 9.40 -6.43 55.36
N ILE A 258 8.09 -6.30 54.99
CA ILE A 258 6.97 -6.91 55.75
C ILE A 258 7.07 -8.44 55.72
N ALA A 259 7.41 -9.04 54.59
CA ALA A 259 7.59 -10.48 54.48
C ALA A 259 8.75 -10.98 55.37
N ALA A 260 9.89 -10.28 55.34
CA ALA A 260 11.05 -10.59 56.16
C ALA A 260 10.74 -10.44 57.65
N MET A 261 10.01 -9.39 58.09
CA MET A 261 9.56 -9.22 59.46
C MET A 261 8.60 -10.32 59.90
N LYS A 262 7.69 -10.77 59.08
CA LYS A 262 6.78 -11.89 59.35
C LYS A 262 7.55 -13.19 59.56
N GLU A 263 8.56 -13.45 58.78
CA GLU A 263 9.40 -14.62 58.89
C GLU A 263 10.26 -14.60 60.17
N GLN A 264 10.80 -13.43 60.54
CA GLN A 264 11.49 -13.22 61.81
C GLN A 264 10.57 -13.42 63.05
N LEU A 265 9.33 -12.91 63.00
CA LEU A 265 8.34 -13.10 64.06
C LEU A 265 7.95 -14.58 64.21
N ALA A 266 7.71 -15.27 63.06
CA ALA A 266 7.42 -16.70 63.08
C ALA A 266 8.58 -17.52 63.71
N GLY A 267 9.83 -17.11 63.54
CA GLY A 267 11.02 -17.71 64.09
C GLY A 267 11.18 -17.45 65.63
N LEU A 268 10.52 -16.42 66.16
CA LEU A 268 10.56 -16.09 67.61
C LEU A 268 9.48 -16.82 68.39
N GLU A 269 8.38 -17.23 67.78
CA GLU A 269 7.32 -18.00 68.43
C GLU A 269 7.69 -19.49 68.69
N PHE A 270 8.81 -19.96 68.18
CA PHE A 270 9.33 -21.33 68.34
C PHE A 270 10.58 -21.42 69.27
N ARG A 271 10.87 -20.40 70.04
CA ARG A 271 11.85 -20.45 71.12
C ARG A 271 11.16 -20.21 72.47
#